data_55c4e63cb90aafaf9cec3cc3153d5914
#
_entry.id   55c4e63cb90aafaf9cec3cc3153d5914
#
_cell.length_a   1.000
_cell.length_b   1.000
_cell.length_c   1.000
_cell.angle_alpha   90.00
_cell.angle_beta   90.00
_cell.angle_gamma   90.00
#
_symmetry.space_group_name_H-M   'P 1'
#
loop_
_entity.id
_entity.type
_entity.pdbx_description
1 polymer ?
#
loop_
_entity_poly.entity_id
_entity_poly.type
_entity_poly.pdbx_seq_one_letter_code
_entity_poly.pdbx_strand_id
1 'polypeptide(L)'
;MPKHFDLEVRKSPREEYLKVFVADLSHLESLQALLESLPSVRRVNITESKSKTYPEQNLTVYPSRVYGISEVLDQVRSYLDSFYQSNPIDPIFKAEAISSISEIAFEQIVSLFQGFGNNLEKYPGIFSKLDHEEEFRAYFLPYLNSMSMNHSATGETFNKHGKTDILIQDSDGNNVFIAEFKIWHGPSELQKAVDQLIDRYVSWRDEHTALIVINKNNAGFTDVVSSAIGALQAHVLFKSLIKQDSESSALFEFHNSEDRKKVINLELILFNYYTTAR
;
A
#
# COMPACT_ATOMS: atom_id res chain seq x y z
N MET A 1 -7.59 14.86 -24.09
CA MET A 1 -6.72 14.03 -23.25
C MET A 1 -6.66 12.66 -23.88
N PRO A 2 -5.51 11.99 -23.98
CA PRO A 2 -5.47 10.62 -24.45
C PRO A 2 -6.31 9.74 -23.51
N LYS A 3 -7.14 8.89 -24.08
CA LYS A 3 -7.91 7.91 -23.28
C LYS A 3 -6.93 6.86 -22.75
N HIS A 4 -6.87 6.69 -21.45
CA HIS A 4 -6.03 5.67 -20.81
C HIS A 4 -6.54 4.25 -21.05
N PHE A 5 -7.85 4.11 -21.26
CA PHE A 5 -8.49 2.83 -21.56
C PHE A 5 -9.73 3.03 -22.45
N ASP A 6 -10.19 1.93 -23.06
CA ASP A 6 -11.46 1.86 -23.77
C ASP A 6 -12.19 0.56 -23.42
N LEU A 7 -13.52 0.60 -23.43
CA LEU A 7 -14.39 -0.50 -23.02
C LEU A 7 -15.36 -0.85 -24.14
N GLU A 8 -15.40 -2.13 -24.53
CA GLU A 8 -16.33 -2.65 -25.53
C GLU A 8 -17.11 -3.85 -24.98
N VAL A 9 -18.43 -3.76 -25.01
CA VAL A 9 -19.27 -4.93 -24.75
C VAL A 9 -19.30 -5.80 -26.01
N ARG A 10 -18.97 -7.07 -25.84
CA ARG A 10 -19.00 -8.08 -26.90
C ARG A 10 -19.87 -9.26 -26.51
N LYS A 11 -20.34 -9.97 -27.52
CA LYS A 11 -21.22 -11.11 -27.35
C LYS A 11 -20.63 -12.36 -28.00
N SER A 12 -20.62 -13.43 -27.24
CA SER A 12 -20.37 -14.79 -27.73
C SER A 12 -21.70 -15.57 -27.82
N PRO A 13 -21.76 -16.75 -28.44
CA PRO A 13 -22.95 -17.58 -28.42
C PRO A 13 -23.43 -18.02 -27.04
N ARG A 14 -22.58 -17.90 -26.01
CA ARG A 14 -22.85 -18.38 -24.66
C ARG A 14 -23.11 -17.26 -23.66
N GLU A 15 -22.47 -16.08 -23.83
CA GLU A 15 -22.52 -15.00 -22.87
C GLU A 15 -22.04 -13.67 -23.47
N GLU A 16 -22.45 -12.57 -22.87
CA GLU A 16 -21.89 -11.24 -23.10
C GLU A 16 -20.67 -11.06 -22.21
N TYR A 17 -19.67 -10.35 -22.69
CA TYR A 17 -18.44 -10.06 -21.97
C TYR A 17 -17.91 -8.67 -22.30
N LEU A 18 -17.04 -8.13 -21.46
CA LEU A 18 -16.44 -6.81 -21.62
C LEU A 18 -14.99 -6.96 -22.08
N LYS A 19 -14.61 -6.24 -23.13
CA LYS A 19 -13.22 -6.03 -23.52
C LYS A 19 -12.73 -4.73 -22.92
N VAL A 20 -11.57 -4.79 -22.26
CA VAL A 20 -10.87 -3.64 -21.68
C VAL A 20 -9.55 -3.49 -22.45
N PHE A 21 -9.42 -2.41 -23.19
CA PHE A 21 -8.20 -2.03 -23.90
C PHE A 21 -7.51 -0.96 -23.07
N VAL A 22 -6.25 -1.15 -22.75
CA VAL A 22 -5.45 -0.18 -22.02
C VAL A 22 -4.31 0.33 -22.89
N ALA A 23 -3.97 1.59 -22.73
CA ALA A 23 -2.91 2.21 -23.52
C ALA A 23 -1.51 1.74 -23.08
N ASP A 24 -1.37 1.36 -21.80
CA ASP A 24 -0.13 0.88 -21.20
C ASP A 24 -0.31 -0.57 -20.73
N LEU A 25 0.47 -1.47 -21.34
CA LEU A 25 0.42 -2.91 -21.05
C LEU A 25 1.13 -3.30 -19.76
N SER A 26 1.95 -2.44 -19.18
CA SER A 26 2.70 -2.72 -17.97
C SER A 26 1.81 -3.01 -16.76
N HIS A 27 0.55 -2.57 -16.81
CA HIS A 27 -0.44 -2.75 -15.74
C HIS A 27 -1.42 -3.93 -15.96
N LEU A 28 -1.30 -4.71 -17.03
CA LEU A 28 -2.30 -5.72 -17.37
C LEU A 28 -2.53 -6.76 -16.27
N GLU A 29 -1.48 -7.30 -15.68
CA GLU A 29 -1.58 -8.30 -14.62
C GLU A 29 -2.19 -7.71 -13.34
N SER A 30 -1.77 -6.51 -12.97
CA SER A 30 -2.32 -5.79 -11.83
C SER A 30 -3.80 -5.47 -12.02
N LEU A 31 -4.18 -4.98 -13.21
CA LEU A 31 -5.57 -4.71 -13.56
C LEU A 31 -6.41 -5.98 -13.63
N GLN A 32 -5.84 -7.10 -14.10
CA GLN A 32 -6.51 -8.40 -14.07
C GLN A 32 -6.91 -8.78 -12.64
N ALA A 33 -5.93 -8.80 -11.73
CA ALA A 33 -6.16 -9.14 -10.32
C ALA A 33 -7.18 -8.21 -9.64
N LEU A 34 -7.07 -6.91 -9.92
CA LEU A 34 -7.96 -5.90 -9.37
C LEU A 34 -9.40 -6.04 -9.89
N LEU A 35 -9.58 -6.26 -11.19
CA LEU A 35 -10.92 -6.44 -11.77
C LEU A 35 -11.55 -7.77 -11.35
N GLU A 36 -10.75 -8.82 -11.10
CA GLU A 36 -11.24 -10.08 -10.54
C GLU A 36 -11.73 -9.95 -9.09
N SER A 37 -11.29 -8.94 -8.34
CA SER A 37 -11.78 -8.68 -6.99
C SER A 37 -13.19 -8.08 -6.94
N LEU A 38 -13.73 -7.60 -8.07
CA LEU A 38 -15.06 -7.03 -8.13
C LEU A 38 -16.14 -8.12 -8.00
N PRO A 39 -17.14 -7.95 -7.13
CA PRO A 39 -18.21 -8.95 -6.94
C PRO A 39 -19.01 -9.25 -8.22
N SER A 40 -19.08 -8.27 -9.12
CA SER A 40 -19.76 -8.38 -10.41
C SER A 40 -18.97 -9.14 -11.46
N VAL A 41 -17.68 -9.38 -11.23
CA VAL A 41 -16.77 -10.06 -12.14
C VAL A 41 -16.55 -11.49 -11.69
N ARG A 42 -16.70 -12.43 -12.62
CA ARG A 42 -16.45 -13.85 -12.39
C ARG A 42 -15.02 -14.24 -12.71
N ARG A 43 -14.45 -13.65 -13.74
CA ARG A 43 -13.12 -13.98 -14.27
C ARG A 43 -12.63 -12.88 -15.20
N VAL A 44 -11.32 -12.65 -15.19
CA VAL A 44 -10.64 -11.79 -16.15
C VAL A 44 -9.51 -12.59 -16.84
N ASN A 45 -9.43 -12.50 -18.15
CA ASN A 45 -8.34 -13.13 -18.91
C ASN A 45 -7.56 -12.06 -19.66
N ILE A 46 -6.23 -12.17 -19.65
CA ILE A 46 -5.39 -11.46 -20.60
C ILE A 46 -5.49 -12.19 -21.93
N THR A 47 -5.85 -11.47 -23.00
CA THR A 47 -6.05 -12.02 -24.35
C THR A 47 -5.35 -11.17 -25.38
N GLU A 48 -4.90 -11.78 -26.48
CA GLU A 48 -4.33 -11.04 -27.61
C GLU A 48 -5.39 -10.29 -28.40
N SER A 49 -5.07 -9.07 -28.81
CA SER A 49 -5.92 -8.23 -29.64
C SER A 49 -5.43 -8.25 -31.09
N LYS A 50 -6.38 -8.36 -32.03
CA LYS A 50 -6.12 -8.16 -33.46
C LYS A 50 -6.37 -6.72 -33.90
N SER A 51 -6.66 -5.81 -32.97
CA SER A 51 -6.92 -4.40 -33.26
C SER A 51 -5.64 -3.66 -33.66
N LYS A 52 -5.72 -2.83 -34.71
CA LYS A 52 -4.61 -1.97 -35.13
C LYS A 52 -4.47 -0.70 -34.28
N THR A 53 -5.47 -0.41 -33.43
CA THR A 53 -5.57 0.85 -32.66
C THR A 53 -5.05 0.71 -31.23
N TYR A 54 -5.04 -0.50 -30.70
CA TYR A 54 -4.63 -0.82 -29.33
C TYR A 54 -3.49 -1.83 -29.33
N PRO A 55 -2.73 -1.91 -28.21
CA PRO A 55 -1.70 -2.94 -28.03
C PRO A 55 -2.22 -4.36 -28.29
N GLU A 56 -1.33 -5.27 -28.62
CA GLU A 56 -1.66 -6.67 -28.94
C GLU A 56 -2.38 -7.41 -27.82
N GLN A 57 -2.17 -7.00 -26.56
CA GLN A 57 -2.82 -7.59 -25.38
C GLN A 57 -3.95 -6.71 -24.85
N ASN A 58 -4.96 -7.35 -24.27
CA ASN A 58 -6.11 -6.70 -23.62
C ASN A 58 -6.73 -7.62 -22.58
N LEU A 59 -7.62 -7.07 -21.73
CA LEU A 59 -8.35 -7.86 -20.76
C LEU A 59 -9.73 -8.24 -21.29
N THR A 60 -10.16 -9.47 -21.00
CA THR A 60 -11.51 -9.95 -21.25
C THR A 60 -12.17 -10.25 -19.91
N VAL A 61 -13.18 -9.44 -19.56
CA VAL A 61 -13.89 -9.51 -18.30
C VAL A 61 -15.22 -10.24 -18.49
N TYR A 62 -15.41 -11.31 -17.73
CA TYR A 62 -16.63 -12.11 -17.76
C TYR A 62 -17.50 -11.78 -16.55
N PRO A 63 -18.78 -11.39 -16.76
CA PRO A 63 -19.71 -11.11 -15.69
C PRO A 63 -19.95 -12.30 -14.76
N SER A 64 -20.20 -12.03 -13.50
CA SER A 64 -20.84 -12.96 -12.59
C SER A 64 -22.30 -13.15 -13.03
N ARG A 65 -22.86 -14.36 -12.84
CA ARG A 65 -24.20 -14.74 -13.36
C ARG A 65 -25.35 -13.91 -12.79
N VAL A 66 -25.14 -13.22 -11.69
CA VAL A 66 -26.16 -12.41 -11.00
C VAL A 66 -26.17 -10.94 -11.44
N TYR A 67 -25.20 -10.51 -12.25
CA TYR A 67 -25.07 -9.12 -12.71
C TYR A 67 -25.27 -9.01 -14.21
N GLY A 68 -25.99 -7.97 -14.64
CA GLY A 68 -26.11 -7.62 -16.05
C GLY A 68 -24.83 -7.00 -16.60
N ILE A 69 -24.59 -7.17 -17.91
CA ILE A 69 -23.38 -6.63 -18.56
C ILE A 69 -23.25 -5.10 -18.39
N SER A 70 -24.37 -4.37 -18.36
CA SER A 70 -24.38 -2.92 -18.15
C SER A 70 -23.87 -2.54 -16.77
N GLU A 71 -24.26 -3.27 -15.72
CA GLU A 71 -23.79 -3.04 -14.34
C GLU A 71 -22.29 -3.32 -14.22
N VAL A 72 -21.81 -4.39 -14.87
CA VAL A 72 -20.37 -4.72 -14.91
C VAL A 72 -19.60 -3.63 -15.66
N LEU A 73 -20.13 -3.15 -16.79
CA LEU A 73 -19.53 -2.05 -17.56
C LEU A 73 -19.37 -0.79 -16.69
N ASP A 74 -20.43 -0.40 -15.96
CA ASP A 74 -20.41 0.81 -15.13
C ASP A 74 -19.44 0.67 -13.93
N GLN A 75 -19.41 -0.49 -13.29
CA GLN A 75 -18.49 -0.77 -12.19
C GLN A 75 -17.04 -0.81 -12.67
N VAL A 76 -16.75 -1.51 -13.76
CA VAL A 76 -15.39 -1.58 -14.34
C VAL A 76 -14.94 -0.19 -14.79
N ARG A 77 -15.82 0.60 -15.41
CA ARG A 77 -15.51 1.98 -15.82
C ARG A 77 -15.18 2.85 -14.62
N SER A 78 -16.06 2.89 -13.63
CA SER A 78 -15.86 3.68 -12.41
C SER A 78 -14.57 3.30 -11.70
N TYR A 79 -14.25 2.01 -11.70
CA TYR A 79 -13.04 1.50 -11.08
C TYR A 79 -11.77 1.92 -11.86
N LEU A 80 -11.79 1.78 -13.19
CA LEU A 80 -10.67 2.20 -14.04
C LEU A 80 -10.49 3.73 -14.03
N ASP A 81 -11.59 4.49 -14.04
CA ASP A 81 -11.54 5.95 -13.89
C ASP A 81 -10.87 6.33 -12.56
N SER A 82 -11.25 5.68 -11.46
CA SER A 82 -10.64 5.88 -10.15
C SER A 82 -9.17 5.45 -10.13
N PHE A 83 -8.84 4.31 -10.74
CA PHE A 83 -7.47 3.81 -10.86
C PHE A 83 -6.58 4.81 -11.59
N TYR A 84 -7.01 5.33 -12.74
CA TYR A 84 -6.21 6.28 -13.53
C TYR A 84 -6.28 7.73 -13.01
N GLN A 85 -7.30 8.10 -12.21
CA GLN A 85 -7.34 9.37 -11.50
C GLN A 85 -6.47 9.38 -10.24
N SER A 86 -6.43 8.26 -9.53
CA SER A 86 -5.61 8.08 -8.32
C SER A 86 -4.14 7.78 -8.65
N ASN A 87 -3.90 7.28 -9.87
CA ASN A 87 -2.60 7.05 -10.45
C ASN A 87 -2.50 7.85 -11.75
N PRO A 88 -2.34 9.19 -11.70
CA PRO A 88 -1.92 9.89 -12.90
C PRO A 88 -0.62 9.21 -13.32
N ILE A 89 -0.63 8.59 -14.50
CA ILE A 89 0.59 8.06 -15.12
C ILE A 89 1.41 9.31 -15.45
N ASP A 90 2.13 9.77 -14.46
CA ASP A 90 3.16 10.76 -14.67
C ASP A 90 4.34 9.99 -15.27
N PRO A 91 4.76 10.29 -16.49
CA PRO A 91 5.90 9.61 -17.12
C PRO A 91 7.24 9.83 -16.37
N ILE A 92 7.20 10.43 -15.21
CA ILE A 92 8.36 10.70 -14.33
C ILE A 92 8.95 9.42 -13.71
N PHE A 93 8.23 8.29 -13.69
CA PHE A 93 8.81 7.01 -13.27
C PHE A 93 9.58 6.27 -14.39
N LYS A 94 10.15 6.98 -15.36
CA LYS A 94 11.27 6.43 -16.11
C LYS A 94 12.50 6.52 -15.24
N ALA A 95 12.99 5.35 -14.86
CA ALA A 95 14.16 5.13 -14.05
C ALA A 95 15.32 6.06 -14.41
N GLU A 96 15.43 7.20 -13.74
CA GLU A 96 16.73 7.75 -13.41
C GLU A 96 17.14 7.07 -12.12
N ALA A 97 18.38 6.59 -12.06
CA ALA A 97 18.94 5.95 -10.90
C ALA A 97 18.71 6.82 -9.66
N ILE A 98 17.75 6.42 -8.82
CA ILE A 98 17.41 7.16 -7.61
C ILE A 98 18.46 6.77 -6.59
N SER A 99 19.47 7.60 -6.41
CA SER A 99 20.51 7.43 -5.40
C SER A 99 20.00 7.67 -3.96
N SER A 100 18.77 8.13 -3.82
CA SER A 100 17.95 8.19 -2.60
C SER A 100 16.50 8.27 -3.03
N ILE A 101 15.56 7.71 -2.26
CA ILE A 101 14.13 7.99 -2.49
C ILE A 101 13.94 9.49 -2.39
N SER A 102 13.34 10.10 -3.42
CA SER A 102 12.88 11.47 -3.31
C SER A 102 11.80 11.54 -2.24
N GLU A 103 11.70 12.66 -1.55
CA GLU A 103 10.63 12.93 -0.58
C GLU A 103 9.24 12.62 -1.16
N ILE A 104 9.05 12.92 -2.45
CA ILE A 104 7.82 12.61 -3.21
C ILE A 104 7.54 11.09 -3.25
N ALA A 105 8.55 10.26 -3.48
CA ALA A 105 8.36 8.80 -3.52
C ALA A 105 8.05 8.23 -2.12
N PHE A 106 8.67 8.77 -1.08
CA PHE A 106 8.34 8.41 0.30
C PHE A 106 6.87 8.75 0.63
N GLU A 107 6.41 9.95 0.32
CA GLU A 107 5.02 10.37 0.52
C GLU A 107 4.02 9.49 -0.27
N GLN A 108 4.37 9.08 -1.48
CA GLN A 108 3.54 8.16 -2.27
C GLN A 108 3.42 6.79 -1.61
N ILE A 109 4.51 6.22 -1.09
CA ILE A 109 4.49 4.96 -0.37
C ILE A 109 3.62 5.08 0.89
N VAL A 110 3.79 6.14 1.68
CA VAL A 110 2.95 6.42 2.86
C VAL A 110 1.48 6.51 2.48
N SER A 111 1.16 7.22 1.40
CA SER A 111 -0.22 7.36 0.91
C SER A 111 -0.84 6.02 0.49
N LEU A 112 -0.06 5.11 -0.08
CA LEU A 112 -0.51 3.74 -0.40
C LEU A 112 -0.86 2.96 0.87
N PHE A 113 -0.01 3.01 1.90
CA PHE A 113 -0.32 2.39 3.19
C PHE A 113 -1.60 2.95 3.81
N GLN A 114 -1.72 4.27 3.86
CA GLN A 114 -2.90 4.94 4.42
C GLN A 114 -4.17 4.60 3.64
N GLY A 115 -4.14 4.72 2.31
CA GLY A 115 -5.29 4.45 1.46
C GLY A 115 -5.79 3.02 1.58
N PHE A 116 -4.88 2.05 1.60
CA PHE A 116 -5.24 0.65 1.75
C PHE A 116 -5.76 0.35 3.17
N GLY A 117 -5.03 0.75 4.21
CA GLY A 117 -5.40 0.50 5.60
C GLY A 117 -6.75 1.14 5.97
N ASN A 118 -7.00 2.38 5.54
CA ASN A 118 -8.30 3.05 5.75
C ASN A 118 -9.46 2.32 5.03
N ASN A 119 -9.19 1.68 3.91
CA ASN A 119 -10.19 0.82 3.27
C ASN A 119 -10.49 -0.43 4.10
N LEU A 120 -9.48 -1.03 4.73
CA LEU A 120 -9.65 -2.20 5.59
C LEU A 120 -10.44 -1.85 6.87
N GLU A 121 -10.35 -0.62 7.38
CA GLU A 121 -11.13 -0.14 8.53
C GLU A 121 -12.65 -0.22 8.31
N LYS A 122 -13.11 -0.23 7.05
CA LYS A 122 -14.52 -0.41 6.70
C LYS A 122 -15.03 -1.83 6.98
N TYR A 123 -14.12 -2.77 7.24
CA TYR A 123 -14.43 -4.18 7.47
C TYR A 123 -13.90 -4.70 8.82
N PRO A 124 -14.17 -4.00 9.93
CA PRO A 124 -13.55 -4.30 11.23
C PRO A 124 -13.89 -5.72 11.72
N GLY A 125 -15.03 -6.28 11.35
CA GLY A 125 -15.44 -7.64 11.71
C GLY A 125 -14.54 -8.75 11.12
N ILE A 126 -13.74 -8.44 10.09
CA ILE A 126 -12.74 -9.34 9.52
C ILE A 126 -11.39 -9.12 10.19
N PHE A 127 -10.93 -7.87 10.19
CA PHE A 127 -9.57 -7.53 10.61
C PHE A 127 -9.36 -7.53 12.13
N SER A 128 -10.42 -7.34 12.91
CA SER A 128 -10.35 -7.50 14.38
C SER A 128 -10.07 -8.93 14.84
N LYS A 129 -10.25 -9.93 13.97
CA LYS A 129 -9.99 -11.35 14.26
C LYS A 129 -8.54 -11.77 13.99
N LEU A 130 -7.77 -10.95 13.32
CA LEU A 130 -6.35 -11.21 13.09
C LEU A 130 -5.61 -10.96 14.41
N ASP A 131 -4.83 -11.92 14.84
CA ASP A 131 -4.18 -11.87 16.18
C ASP A 131 -2.69 -11.54 16.11
N HIS A 132 -2.08 -11.69 14.93
CA HIS A 132 -0.65 -11.51 14.73
C HIS A 132 -0.35 -10.45 13.67
N GLU A 133 0.77 -9.76 13.84
CA GLU A 133 1.26 -8.70 12.93
C GLU A 133 1.49 -9.23 11.52
N GLU A 134 1.96 -10.49 11.39
CA GLU A 134 2.18 -11.18 10.12
C GLU A 134 0.91 -11.32 9.29
N GLU A 135 -0.24 -11.46 9.93
CA GLU A 135 -1.52 -11.59 9.24
C GLU A 135 -1.90 -10.27 8.56
N PHE A 136 -1.70 -9.13 9.25
CA PHE A 136 -1.92 -7.80 8.65
C PHE A 136 -0.94 -7.56 7.49
N ARG A 137 0.35 -7.87 7.68
CA ARG A 137 1.35 -7.77 6.63
C ARG A 137 0.96 -8.55 5.39
N ALA A 138 0.37 -9.74 5.54
CA ALA A 138 -0.07 -10.58 4.42
C ALA A 138 -1.13 -9.92 3.52
N TYR A 139 -1.89 -8.95 4.01
CA TYR A 139 -2.80 -8.13 3.20
C TYR A 139 -2.09 -6.96 2.52
N PHE A 140 -1.13 -6.31 3.19
CA PHE A 140 -0.45 -5.14 2.66
C PHE A 140 0.57 -5.50 1.55
N LEU A 141 1.30 -6.60 1.70
CA LEU A 141 2.35 -6.97 0.74
C LEU A 141 1.85 -7.16 -0.70
N PRO A 142 0.78 -7.93 -0.98
CA PRO A 142 0.26 -8.07 -2.34
C PRO A 142 -0.22 -6.74 -2.91
N TYR A 143 -0.83 -5.89 -2.07
CA TYR A 143 -1.28 -4.57 -2.50
C TYR A 143 -0.12 -3.68 -2.90
N LEU A 144 0.91 -3.57 -2.06
CA LEU A 144 2.10 -2.77 -2.36
C LEU A 144 2.79 -3.26 -3.64
N ASN A 145 2.94 -4.56 -3.81
CA ASN A 145 3.53 -5.14 -5.01
C ASN A 145 2.69 -4.89 -6.27
N SER A 146 1.36 -4.88 -6.15
CA SER A 146 0.48 -4.57 -7.28
C SER A 146 0.55 -3.12 -7.72
N MET A 147 0.92 -2.21 -6.80
CA MET A 147 1.01 -0.77 -7.06
C MET A 147 2.43 -0.32 -7.38
N SER A 148 3.43 -1.18 -7.19
CA SER A 148 4.84 -0.86 -7.43
C SER A 148 5.28 -1.36 -8.79
N MET A 149 5.65 -0.44 -9.70
CA MET A 149 6.15 -0.81 -11.03
C MET A 149 7.66 -1.06 -11.07
N ASN A 150 8.42 -0.43 -10.17
CA ASN A 150 9.89 -0.44 -10.19
C ASN A 150 10.53 -0.84 -8.86
N HIS A 151 9.72 -1.15 -7.86
CA HIS A 151 10.18 -1.52 -6.53
C HIS A 151 9.51 -2.84 -6.11
N SER A 152 10.23 -3.72 -5.47
CA SER A 152 9.65 -4.93 -4.90
C SER A 152 9.52 -4.80 -3.39
N ALA A 153 8.29 -4.94 -2.90
CA ALA A 153 8.04 -5.07 -1.48
C ALA A 153 8.17 -6.54 -1.08
N THR A 154 9.00 -6.82 -0.10
CA THR A 154 9.21 -8.15 0.46
C THR A 154 8.90 -8.16 1.95
N GLY A 155 8.42 -9.29 2.45
CA GLY A 155 8.16 -9.50 3.87
C GLY A 155 9.21 -10.40 4.50
N GLU A 156 9.39 -10.26 5.82
CA GLU A 156 10.37 -11.02 6.61
C GLU A 156 11.79 -11.04 6.03
N THR A 157 12.19 -9.99 5.36
CA THR A 157 13.50 -9.88 4.76
C THR A 157 14.52 -9.51 5.83
N PHE A 158 15.67 -10.19 5.80
CA PHE A 158 16.76 -9.85 6.70
C PHE A 158 17.39 -8.51 6.29
N ASN A 159 17.41 -7.57 7.21
CA ASN A 159 18.12 -6.33 7.08
C ASN A 159 18.96 -6.09 8.33
N LYS A 160 20.21 -5.64 8.16
CA LYS A 160 21.18 -5.40 9.23
C LYS A 160 21.27 -6.59 10.23
N HIS A 161 20.52 -6.57 11.32
CA HIS A 161 20.57 -7.55 12.40
C HIS A 161 19.22 -8.25 12.69
N GLY A 162 18.22 -8.11 11.80
CA GLY A 162 16.92 -8.70 12.04
C GLY A 162 16.05 -8.84 10.79
N LYS A 163 14.85 -9.36 10.98
CA LYS A 163 13.82 -9.44 9.96
C LYS A 163 12.91 -8.22 10.10
N THR A 164 12.70 -7.50 9.01
CA THR A 164 11.70 -6.43 8.91
C THR A 164 10.39 -6.97 8.37
N ASP A 165 9.27 -6.38 8.75
CA ASP A 165 7.97 -6.80 8.26
C ASP A 165 7.76 -6.47 6.78
N ILE A 166 8.14 -5.27 6.35
CA ILE A 166 8.13 -4.89 4.93
C ILE A 166 9.42 -4.16 4.61
N LEU A 167 10.06 -4.59 3.51
CA LEU A 167 11.20 -3.95 2.91
C LEU A 167 10.87 -3.63 1.46
N ILE A 168 11.03 -2.37 1.06
CA ILE A 168 10.95 -1.94 -0.33
C ILE A 168 12.35 -1.60 -0.79
N GLN A 169 12.77 -2.18 -1.92
CA GLN A 169 14.08 -1.96 -2.51
C GLN A 169 13.94 -1.38 -3.92
N ASP A 170 14.93 -0.60 -4.35
CA ASP A 170 15.06 -0.17 -5.74
C ASP A 170 15.61 -1.30 -6.63
N SER A 171 15.77 -1.02 -7.92
CA SER A 171 16.31 -1.98 -8.89
C SER A 171 17.76 -2.39 -8.61
N ASP A 172 18.49 -1.59 -7.86
CA ASP A 172 19.89 -1.82 -7.51
C ASP A 172 20.04 -2.55 -6.16
N GLY A 173 18.90 -2.85 -5.50
CA GLY A 173 18.86 -3.55 -4.22
C GLY A 173 19.11 -2.65 -3.01
N ASN A 174 19.06 -1.32 -3.16
CA ASN A 174 19.15 -0.42 -2.02
C ASN A 174 17.78 -0.37 -1.30
N ASN A 175 17.83 -0.31 0.02
CA ASN A 175 16.61 -0.14 0.82
C ASN A 175 16.09 1.28 0.63
N VAL A 176 14.87 1.37 0.15
CA VAL A 176 14.21 2.66 -0.07
C VAL A 176 13.17 2.94 1.02
N PHE A 177 12.62 1.88 1.64
CA PHE A 177 11.63 2.03 2.69
C PHE A 177 11.58 0.77 3.56
N ILE A 178 11.52 0.97 4.87
CA ILE A 178 11.46 -0.11 5.86
C ILE A 178 10.23 0.14 6.73
N ALA A 179 9.34 -0.86 6.86
CA ALA A 179 8.18 -0.76 7.72
C ALA A 179 8.09 -1.92 8.71
N GLU A 180 7.59 -1.58 9.90
CA GLU A 180 7.29 -2.52 10.98
C GLU A 180 5.82 -2.41 11.37
N PHE A 181 5.15 -3.53 11.54
CA PHE A 181 3.79 -3.60 12.04
C PHE A 181 3.80 -3.85 13.55
N LYS A 182 2.88 -3.21 14.25
CA LYS A 182 2.66 -3.45 15.68
C LYS A 182 1.18 -3.42 16.01
N ILE A 183 0.72 -4.40 16.78
CA ILE A 183 -0.57 -4.30 17.46
C ILE A 183 -0.37 -3.39 18.67
N TRP A 184 -1.28 -2.45 18.86
CA TRP A 184 -1.20 -1.49 19.95
C TRP A 184 -1.35 -2.17 21.32
N HIS A 185 -0.32 -2.10 22.14
CA HIS A 185 -0.27 -2.57 23.52
C HIS A 185 0.18 -1.47 24.50
N GLY A 186 0.14 -0.22 24.08
CA GLY A 186 0.47 0.94 24.91
C GLY A 186 1.82 1.59 24.56
N PRO A 187 2.09 2.76 25.20
CA PRO A 187 3.24 3.61 24.88
C PRO A 187 4.59 2.90 25.01
N SER A 188 4.79 2.11 26.05
CA SER A 188 6.08 1.44 26.31
C SER A 188 6.43 0.39 25.24
N GLU A 189 5.44 -0.35 24.75
CA GLU A 189 5.66 -1.32 23.66
C GLU A 189 5.93 -0.61 22.35
N LEU A 190 5.30 0.53 22.11
CA LEU A 190 5.59 1.34 20.93
C LEU A 190 7.01 1.89 20.94
N GLN A 191 7.52 2.37 22.08
CA GLN A 191 8.91 2.82 22.21
C GLN A 191 9.91 1.69 21.92
N LYS A 192 9.65 0.47 22.40
CA LYS A 192 10.47 -0.71 22.08
C LYS A 192 10.44 -1.04 20.57
N ALA A 193 9.30 -0.82 19.94
CA ALA A 193 9.18 -1.01 18.49
C ALA A 193 10.04 0.01 17.70
N VAL A 194 10.12 1.25 18.18
CA VAL A 194 11.05 2.27 17.62
C VAL A 194 12.50 1.84 17.81
N ASP A 195 12.88 1.37 19.00
CA ASP A 195 14.23 0.84 19.25
C ASP A 195 14.53 -0.33 18.29
N GLN A 196 13.58 -1.27 18.15
CA GLN A 196 13.73 -2.41 17.25
C GLN A 196 13.91 -1.96 15.80
N LEU A 197 13.11 -1.02 15.34
CA LEU A 197 13.17 -0.50 13.97
C LEU A 197 14.52 0.19 13.72
N ILE A 198 14.91 1.12 14.56
CA ILE A 198 16.12 1.93 14.37
C ILE A 198 17.40 1.09 14.59
N ASP A 199 17.47 0.29 15.66
CA ASP A 199 18.70 -0.42 16.01
C ASP A 199 18.94 -1.66 15.17
N ARG A 200 17.88 -2.38 14.79
CA ARG A 200 18.01 -3.68 14.15
C ARG A 200 17.85 -3.65 12.64
N TYR A 201 16.97 -2.77 12.12
CA TYR A 201 16.58 -2.83 10.72
C TYR A 201 17.16 -1.69 9.89
N VAL A 202 17.39 -0.52 10.48
CA VAL A 202 17.90 0.65 9.77
C VAL A 202 19.42 0.62 9.72
N SER A 203 19.99 0.63 8.54
CA SER A 203 21.42 0.84 8.33
C SER A 203 21.74 2.34 8.25
N TRP A 204 23.01 2.69 8.29
CA TRP A 204 23.43 4.10 8.18
C TRP A 204 22.97 4.78 6.87
N ARG A 205 22.72 3.98 5.81
CA ARG A 205 22.29 4.50 4.50
C ARG A 205 20.78 4.67 4.38
N ASP A 206 20.01 4.03 5.25
CA ASP A 206 18.54 4.08 5.21
C ASP A 206 18.05 5.39 5.82
N GLU A 207 17.04 6.00 5.19
CA GLU A 207 16.53 7.31 5.60
C GLU A 207 15.02 7.31 5.87
N HIS A 208 14.31 6.33 5.33
CA HIS A 208 12.85 6.34 5.32
C HIS A 208 12.29 5.07 5.95
N THR A 209 11.49 5.26 7.00
CA THR A 209 10.89 4.16 7.75
C THR A 209 9.42 4.46 8.07
N ALA A 210 8.66 3.40 8.36
CA ALA A 210 7.32 3.55 8.93
C ALA A 210 7.08 2.59 10.09
N LEU A 211 6.29 3.03 11.04
CA LEU A 211 5.73 2.23 12.11
C LEU A 211 4.21 2.19 11.94
N ILE A 212 3.70 1.03 11.58
CA ILE A 212 2.28 0.81 11.29
C ILE A 212 1.64 0.18 12.51
N VAL A 213 0.76 0.92 13.17
CA VAL A 213 0.15 0.54 14.45
C VAL A 213 -1.31 0.19 14.26
N ILE A 214 -1.68 -1.00 14.70
CA ILE A 214 -3.02 -1.54 14.60
C ILE A 214 -3.72 -1.48 15.95
N ASN A 215 -4.76 -0.67 16.06
CA ASN A 215 -5.66 -0.70 17.22
C ASN A 215 -6.79 -1.72 16.98
N LYS A 216 -6.80 -2.79 17.76
CA LYS A 216 -7.89 -3.78 17.74
C LYS A 216 -8.54 -4.01 19.12
N ASN A 217 -7.94 -3.49 20.17
CA ASN A 217 -8.32 -3.80 21.54
C ASN A 217 -8.89 -2.61 22.34
N ASN A 218 -8.70 -1.37 21.86
CA ASN A 218 -9.08 -0.17 22.62
C ASN A 218 -10.18 0.61 21.91
N ALA A 219 -11.26 0.95 22.62
CA ALA A 219 -12.39 1.69 22.10
C ALA A 219 -12.05 3.17 21.79
N GLY A 220 -11.23 3.80 22.62
CA GLY A 220 -10.86 5.22 22.48
C GLY A 220 -9.72 5.44 21.50
N PHE A 221 -9.98 5.37 20.20
CA PHE A 221 -8.91 5.49 19.20
C PHE A 221 -8.18 6.84 19.22
N THR A 222 -8.87 7.93 19.50
CA THR A 222 -8.26 9.27 19.68
C THR A 222 -7.23 9.27 20.81
N ASP A 223 -7.51 8.58 21.91
CA ASP A 223 -6.58 8.46 23.03
C ASP A 223 -5.38 7.58 22.67
N VAL A 224 -5.61 6.54 21.87
CA VAL A 224 -4.53 5.69 21.31
C VAL A 224 -3.60 6.54 20.44
N VAL A 225 -4.14 7.32 19.52
CA VAL A 225 -3.35 8.22 18.64
C VAL A 225 -2.54 9.22 19.47
N SER A 226 -3.19 9.90 20.41
CA SER A 226 -2.52 10.89 21.28
C SER A 226 -1.40 10.26 22.09
N SER A 227 -1.65 9.06 22.65
CA SER A 227 -0.66 8.30 23.41
C SER A 227 0.50 7.81 22.57
N ALA A 228 0.24 7.39 21.32
CA ALA A 228 1.28 6.96 20.38
C ALA A 228 2.19 8.12 19.98
N ILE A 229 1.63 9.26 19.61
CA ILE A 229 2.39 10.48 19.31
C ILE A 229 3.25 10.89 20.52
N GLY A 230 2.66 10.94 21.70
CA GLY A 230 3.37 11.28 22.93
C GLY A 230 4.50 10.30 23.27
N ALA A 231 4.31 9.00 23.00
CA ALA A 231 5.33 7.99 23.20
C ALA A 231 6.55 8.19 22.27
N LEU A 232 6.31 8.55 21.01
CA LEU A 232 7.39 8.84 20.06
C LEU A 232 8.15 10.12 20.43
N GLN A 233 7.42 11.16 20.85
CA GLN A 233 8.04 12.42 21.31
C GLN A 233 8.87 12.27 22.58
N ALA A 234 8.52 11.31 23.44
CA ALA A 234 9.26 11.01 24.67
C ALA A 234 10.44 10.06 24.45
N HIS A 235 10.65 9.56 23.23
CA HIS A 235 11.70 8.60 22.94
C HIS A 235 13.11 9.25 22.96
N VAL A 236 14.13 8.53 23.43
CA VAL A 236 15.52 9.05 23.62
C VAL A 236 16.19 9.50 22.30
N LEU A 237 15.79 8.91 21.18
CA LEU A 237 16.29 9.25 19.85
C LEU A 237 15.40 10.25 19.11
N PHE A 238 14.28 10.70 19.70
CA PHE A 238 13.41 11.69 19.09
C PHE A 238 14.15 13.00 18.79
N LYS A 239 13.97 13.53 17.59
CA LYS A 239 14.54 14.82 17.19
C LYS A 239 13.44 15.86 17.03
N SER A 240 12.46 15.60 16.15
CA SER A 240 11.39 16.56 15.86
C SER A 240 10.14 15.87 15.30
N LEU A 241 8.98 16.46 15.52
CA LEU A 241 7.75 16.20 14.77
C LEU A 241 7.75 17.15 13.56
N ILE A 242 7.76 16.61 12.35
CA ILE A 242 7.83 17.39 11.12
C ILE A 242 6.44 17.86 10.71
N LYS A 243 5.50 16.92 10.58
CA LYS A 243 4.12 17.19 10.20
C LYS A 243 3.17 16.13 10.74
N GLN A 244 1.92 16.49 10.85
CA GLN A 244 0.83 15.56 11.08
C GLN A 244 -0.05 15.55 9.84
N ASP A 245 0.08 14.51 9.02
CA ASP A 245 -0.56 14.42 7.71
C ASP A 245 -2.06 14.14 7.80
N SER A 246 -2.49 13.48 8.89
CA SER A 246 -3.90 13.17 9.16
C SER A 246 -4.13 13.06 10.67
N GLU A 247 -5.38 12.77 11.07
CA GLU A 247 -5.70 12.50 12.48
C GLU A 247 -4.96 11.28 13.04
N SER A 248 -4.57 10.33 12.19
CA SER A 248 -3.93 9.07 12.57
C SER A 248 -2.57 8.82 11.93
N SER A 249 -1.92 9.85 11.40
CA SER A 249 -0.59 9.75 10.79
C SER A 249 0.25 11.00 11.04
N ALA A 250 1.53 10.79 11.34
CA ALA A 250 2.48 11.85 11.61
C ALA A 250 3.91 11.46 11.24
N LEU A 251 4.65 12.39 10.65
CA LEU A 251 6.06 12.25 10.28
C LEU A 251 6.96 12.83 11.37
N PHE A 252 7.89 12.01 11.81
CA PHE A 252 8.89 12.35 12.81
C PHE A 252 10.31 12.25 12.23
N GLU A 253 11.21 13.00 12.82
CA GLU A 253 12.64 12.76 12.70
C GLU A 253 13.20 12.12 13.96
N PHE A 254 14.02 11.11 13.77
CA PHE A 254 14.78 10.44 14.81
C PHE A 254 16.27 10.51 14.50
N HIS A 255 17.09 10.51 15.52
CA HIS A 255 18.51 10.29 15.37
C HIS A 255 18.80 8.80 15.16
N ASN A 256 19.76 8.49 14.30
CA ASN A 256 20.30 7.13 14.26
C ASN A 256 21.02 6.81 15.58
N SER A 257 20.87 5.60 16.09
CA SER A 257 21.44 5.19 17.38
C SER A 257 22.96 5.13 17.40
N GLU A 258 23.60 4.78 16.27
CA GLU A 258 25.04 4.67 16.12
C GLU A 258 25.69 5.99 15.70
N ASP A 259 24.98 6.84 14.95
CA ASP A 259 25.45 8.15 14.50
C ASP A 259 24.36 9.23 14.67
N ARG A 260 24.42 9.97 15.77
CA ARG A 260 23.42 11.01 16.08
C ARG A 260 23.40 12.19 15.10
N LYS A 261 24.35 12.30 14.19
CA LYS A 261 24.28 13.29 13.11
C LYS A 261 23.41 12.83 11.96
N LYS A 262 23.25 11.53 11.77
CA LYS A 262 22.34 10.94 10.80
C LYS A 262 20.92 11.01 11.33
N VAL A 263 20.01 11.44 10.46
CA VAL A 263 18.57 11.57 10.74
C VAL A 263 17.83 10.53 9.94
N ILE A 264 16.81 9.96 10.57
CA ILE A 264 15.89 8.98 10.01
C ILE A 264 14.48 9.56 10.04
N ASN A 265 13.80 9.53 8.93
CA ASN A 265 12.39 9.86 8.82
C ASN A 265 11.56 8.65 9.22
N LEU A 266 10.69 8.82 10.21
CA LEU A 266 9.79 7.78 10.68
C LEU A 266 8.35 8.26 10.54
N GLU A 267 7.60 7.62 9.66
CA GLU A 267 6.15 7.82 9.56
C GLU A 267 5.43 6.90 10.52
N LEU A 268 4.65 7.47 11.43
CA LEU A 268 3.72 6.75 12.27
C LEU A 268 2.37 6.71 11.57
N ILE A 269 1.83 5.53 11.32
CA ILE A 269 0.49 5.33 10.75
C ILE A 269 -0.31 4.45 11.68
N LEU A 270 -1.50 4.91 12.09
CA LEU A 270 -2.37 4.13 12.96
C LEU A 270 -3.66 3.77 12.23
N PHE A 271 -4.11 2.52 12.39
CA PHE A 271 -5.38 2.02 11.88
C PHE A 271 -6.27 1.51 13.02
N ASN A 272 -7.58 1.77 12.89
CA ASN A 272 -8.56 1.39 13.90
C ASN A 272 -9.42 0.21 13.43
N TYR A 273 -9.03 -0.99 13.80
CA TYR A 273 -9.81 -2.21 13.54
C TYR A 273 -10.57 -2.69 14.79
N TYR A 274 -10.72 -1.82 15.78
CA TYR A 274 -11.54 -2.13 16.97
C TYR A 274 -13.01 -2.29 16.57
N THR A 275 -13.65 -3.30 17.14
CA THR A 275 -15.09 -3.52 17.02
C THR A 275 -15.65 -3.98 18.37
N THR A 276 -16.84 -3.51 18.72
CA THR A 276 -17.56 -3.95 19.91
C THR A 276 -18.20 -5.34 19.76
N ALA A 277 -18.33 -5.81 18.51
CA ALA A 277 -18.85 -7.15 18.21
C ALA A 277 -17.69 -8.15 18.21
N ARG A 278 -17.49 -8.83 19.30
CA ARG A 278 -16.69 -10.05 19.38
C ARG A 278 -17.58 -11.28 19.28
#